data_6626563e75e2cf42e17339c5193ac2fc
#
_entry.id   6626563e75e2cf42e17339c5193ac2fc
#
_cell.length_a   1.000
_cell.length_b   1.000
_cell.length_c   1.000
_cell.angle_alpha   90.00
_cell.angle_beta   90.00
_cell.angle_gamma   90.00
#
_symmetry.space_group_name_H-M   'P 1'
#
loop_
_entity.id
_entity.type
_entity.pdbx_description
1 polymer ?
#
loop_
_entity_poly.entity_id
_entity_poly.type
_entity_poly.pdbx_seq_one_letter_code
_entity_poly.pdbx_strand_id
1 'polypeptide(L)'
;MTFQECLNSYIEELQCSGKELAGNSGVSETIISRYRKGDRVPTADSEYLKKLSAGIARTALKKGKPEIKAEEVYQKFLKHLPKENAEIFYYEKFDLVLKELEINVSKMAAALHYDASYISKIRTGKRAPSDPVLFTEDVCGYIVRNCFSEEERKKAASLTGGTVEDLEKQEIYFQTLQNWFCLADFVKKDYISSFLQKMDEFNLDDYIRAIHFDSFKIPKVPFQLPVSRHYYGLKEMREGELDFLKHTVLSKSMEPVHICSDMPVEDMAQDEEFARKYMFGLAMVLKKGLHIYIIHAVERPMKDMMLGLENWIPLYMTGQISPYYLKEIQNKVYSHLHYSSGQAAMTGECISGHHENAHYYLTSHKEEVHHFRKNTEYLLKKASPLMDIYREEKKEQLYQFLEKDSSKEGNRRRILAAPPLFTIPEPLLQEILHNNHIEEKMCIWILEVQKRKTQRMERIFAHSVVTDELSEVTGTEYEKYPVALPVAECFLEKNIVLTFQEYTECIAAAKEYASRQKNYNFRLTRVKGFHNIQIICHEEKWCMVSKNKAPSIHFVIHHPKLLYALENVILPIRDEK
;
A
#
# COMPACT_ATOMS: atom_id res chain seq x y z
N MET A 1 -4.95 18.67 -14.33
CA MET A 1 -5.83 18.95 -15.52
C MET A 1 -5.92 17.69 -16.34
N THR A 2 -7.11 17.16 -16.56
CA THR A 2 -7.37 15.98 -17.40
C THR A 2 -7.42 16.37 -18.88
N PHE A 3 -7.39 15.38 -19.79
CA PHE A 3 -7.61 15.61 -21.22
C PHE A 3 -8.96 16.30 -21.49
N GLN A 4 -10.01 15.89 -20.79
CA GLN A 4 -11.35 16.46 -20.84
C GLN A 4 -11.34 17.94 -20.48
N GLU A 5 -10.73 18.29 -19.35
CA GLU A 5 -10.62 19.68 -18.89
C GLU A 5 -9.79 20.52 -19.85
N CYS A 6 -8.70 19.95 -20.39
CA CYS A 6 -7.87 20.61 -21.40
C CYS A 6 -8.64 20.88 -22.71
N LEU A 7 -9.45 19.92 -23.18
CA LEU A 7 -10.29 20.12 -24.35
C LEU A 7 -11.38 21.17 -24.09
N ASN A 8 -12.06 21.12 -22.94
CA ASN A 8 -13.07 22.08 -22.58
C ASN A 8 -12.48 23.50 -22.44
N SER A 9 -11.28 23.65 -21.87
CA SER A 9 -10.62 24.95 -21.78
C SER A 9 -10.35 25.60 -23.14
N TYR A 10 -9.96 24.81 -24.16
CA TYR A 10 -9.83 25.35 -25.52
C TYR A 10 -11.18 25.74 -26.14
N ILE A 11 -12.23 24.96 -25.90
CA ILE A 11 -13.56 25.26 -26.42
C ILE A 11 -14.11 26.55 -25.80
N GLU A 12 -13.92 26.74 -24.50
CA GLU A 12 -14.30 27.96 -23.77
C GLU A 12 -13.45 29.16 -24.21
N GLU A 13 -12.14 29.01 -24.29
CA GLU A 13 -11.21 30.05 -24.72
C GLU A 13 -11.52 30.54 -26.14
N LEU A 14 -11.88 29.61 -27.05
CA LEU A 14 -12.22 29.91 -28.44
C LEU A 14 -13.71 30.25 -28.62
N GLN A 15 -14.51 30.16 -27.57
CA GLN A 15 -15.97 30.36 -27.63
C GLN A 15 -16.60 29.63 -28.82
N CYS A 16 -16.21 28.37 -29.03
CA CYS A 16 -16.69 27.56 -30.15
C CYS A 16 -17.64 26.45 -29.71
N SER A 17 -18.56 26.06 -30.58
CA SER A 17 -19.43 24.92 -30.34
C SER A 17 -18.77 23.60 -30.69
N GLY A 18 -19.24 22.48 -30.11
CA GLY A 18 -18.79 21.13 -30.49
C GLY A 18 -19.02 20.84 -31.99
N LYS A 19 -20.09 21.40 -32.56
CA LYS A 19 -20.42 21.27 -34.01
C LYS A 19 -19.41 22.05 -34.88
N GLU A 20 -19.03 23.27 -34.44
CA GLU A 20 -18.02 24.08 -35.14
C GLU A 20 -16.66 23.40 -35.12
N LEU A 21 -16.26 22.83 -33.95
CA LEU A 21 -15.02 22.09 -33.81
C LEU A 21 -15.05 20.79 -34.64
N ALA A 22 -16.20 20.12 -34.73
CA ALA A 22 -16.38 18.93 -35.57
C ALA A 22 -16.14 19.26 -37.05
N GLY A 23 -16.71 20.35 -37.55
CA GLY A 23 -16.50 20.81 -38.92
C GLY A 23 -15.05 21.19 -39.23
N ASN A 24 -14.35 21.80 -38.26
CA ASN A 24 -12.96 22.21 -38.44
C ASN A 24 -11.95 21.08 -38.23
N SER A 25 -12.28 20.05 -37.46
CA SER A 25 -11.38 18.92 -37.15
C SER A 25 -11.58 17.70 -38.05
N GLY A 26 -12.77 17.54 -38.64
CA GLY A 26 -13.18 16.29 -39.31
C GLY A 26 -13.45 15.13 -38.33
N VAL A 27 -13.59 15.44 -37.03
CA VAL A 27 -14.00 14.48 -35.99
C VAL A 27 -15.51 14.66 -35.75
N SER A 28 -16.25 13.55 -35.69
CA SER A 28 -17.71 13.63 -35.53
C SER A 28 -18.11 14.34 -34.22
N GLU A 29 -19.22 15.08 -34.26
CA GLU A 29 -19.75 15.78 -33.09
C GLU A 29 -19.99 14.85 -31.90
N THR A 30 -20.46 13.63 -32.19
CA THR A 30 -20.66 12.58 -31.17
C THR A 30 -19.36 12.19 -30.46
N ILE A 31 -18.26 12.08 -31.18
CA ILE A 31 -16.95 11.75 -30.59
C ILE A 31 -16.45 12.93 -29.75
N ILE A 32 -16.56 14.16 -30.24
CA ILE A 32 -16.17 15.37 -29.51
C ILE A 32 -17.01 15.50 -28.24
N SER A 33 -18.32 15.23 -28.29
CA SER A 33 -19.20 15.26 -27.11
C SER A 33 -18.75 14.25 -26.05
N ARG A 34 -18.41 13.02 -26.46
CA ARG A 34 -17.88 11.99 -25.53
C ARG A 34 -16.53 12.38 -24.93
N TYR A 35 -15.65 13.01 -25.70
CA TYR A 35 -14.38 13.55 -25.21
C TYR A 35 -14.58 14.68 -24.19
N ARG A 36 -15.55 15.55 -24.44
CA ARG A 36 -15.89 16.67 -23.53
C ARG A 36 -16.53 16.21 -22.22
N LYS A 37 -17.27 15.10 -22.24
CA LYS A 37 -17.89 14.51 -21.03
C LYS A 37 -16.94 13.57 -20.26
N GLY A 38 -15.79 13.23 -20.84
CA GLY A 38 -14.87 12.24 -20.26
C GLY A 38 -15.30 10.78 -20.50
N ASP A 39 -16.42 10.55 -21.21
CA ASP A 39 -16.91 9.18 -21.55
C ASP A 39 -15.93 8.43 -22.46
N ARG A 40 -14.99 9.13 -23.06
CA ARG A 40 -13.95 8.58 -23.92
C ARG A 40 -12.71 9.48 -23.90
N VAL A 41 -11.52 8.87 -23.94
CA VAL A 41 -10.22 9.54 -24.09
C VAL A 41 -9.53 8.95 -25.31
N PRO A 42 -8.91 9.77 -26.20
CA PRO A 42 -8.14 9.24 -27.33
C PRO A 42 -6.82 8.64 -26.85
N THR A 43 -6.26 7.64 -27.56
CA THR A 43 -4.90 7.15 -27.35
C THR A 43 -3.86 8.13 -27.91
N ALA A 44 -2.63 8.08 -27.41
CA ALA A 44 -1.56 8.97 -27.85
C ALA A 44 -1.29 8.94 -29.37
N ASP A 45 -1.38 7.76 -30.00
CA ASP A 45 -1.18 7.57 -31.45
C ASP A 45 -2.45 7.80 -32.26
N SER A 46 -3.56 8.16 -31.64
CA SER A 46 -4.85 8.27 -32.29
C SER A 46 -4.85 9.35 -33.39
N GLU A 47 -5.26 8.96 -34.59
CA GLU A 47 -5.50 9.90 -35.68
C GLU A 47 -6.51 10.99 -35.29
N TYR A 48 -7.47 10.66 -34.40
CA TYR A 48 -8.44 11.61 -33.88
C TYR A 48 -7.79 12.70 -33.03
N LEU A 49 -6.74 12.38 -32.26
CA LEU A 49 -6.01 13.37 -31.46
C LEU A 49 -5.32 14.41 -32.36
N LYS A 50 -4.66 13.95 -33.43
CA LYS A 50 -4.03 14.82 -34.43
C LYS A 50 -5.07 15.68 -35.17
N LYS A 51 -6.19 15.07 -35.60
CA LYS A 51 -7.29 15.80 -36.24
C LYS A 51 -7.91 16.85 -35.33
N LEU A 52 -8.11 16.51 -34.05
CA LEU A 52 -8.67 17.41 -33.06
C LEU A 52 -7.76 18.61 -32.79
N SER A 53 -6.45 18.38 -32.64
CA SER A 53 -5.44 19.43 -32.44
C SER A 53 -5.38 20.37 -33.66
N ALA A 54 -5.38 19.81 -34.87
CA ALA A 54 -5.46 20.60 -36.10
C ALA A 54 -6.79 21.38 -36.21
N GLY A 55 -7.91 20.80 -35.76
CA GLY A 55 -9.21 21.46 -35.73
C GLY A 55 -9.26 22.64 -34.79
N ILE A 56 -8.67 22.51 -33.58
CA ILE A 56 -8.55 23.62 -32.60
C ILE A 56 -7.72 24.75 -33.19
N ALA A 57 -6.56 24.47 -33.79
CA ALA A 57 -5.72 25.49 -34.43
C ALA A 57 -6.43 26.21 -35.57
N ARG A 58 -7.18 25.48 -36.43
CA ARG A 58 -7.99 26.10 -37.48
C ARG A 58 -9.10 26.99 -36.92
N THR A 59 -9.73 26.56 -35.84
CA THR A 59 -10.77 27.33 -35.16
C THR A 59 -10.17 28.58 -34.52
N ALA A 60 -9.00 28.47 -33.90
CA ALA A 60 -8.26 29.59 -33.33
C ALA A 60 -7.88 30.65 -34.40
N LEU A 61 -7.38 30.20 -35.55
CA LEU A 61 -7.06 31.09 -36.65
C LEU A 61 -8.29 31.86 -37.14
N LYS A 62 -9.45 31.19 -37.28
CA LYS A 62 -10.71 31.85 -37.66
C LYS A 62 -11.22 32.84 -36.61
N LYS A 63 -10.87 32.66 -35.35
CA LYS A 63 -11.25 33.51 -34.20
C LYS A 63 -10.20 34.59 -33.90
N GLY A 64 -9.18 34.77 -34.78
CA GLY A 64 -8.15 35.79 -34.62
C GLY A 64 -7.09 35.49 -33.56
N LYS A 65 -6.86 34.20 -33.22
CA LYS A 65 -5.86 33.71 -32.25
C LYS A 65 -4.79 32.82 -32.96
N PRO A 66 -3.96 33.37 -33.86
CA PRO A 66 -2.99 32.59 -34.65
C PRO A 66 -1.85 31.99 -33.82
N GLU A 67 -1.68 32.42 -32.59
CA GLU A 67 -0.71 31.90 -31.63
C GLU A 67 -0.97 30.45 -31.20
N ILE A 68 -2.23 29.97 -31.29
CA ILE A 68 -2.58 28.58 -30.92
C ILE A 68 -2.26 27.65 -32.09
N LYS A 69 -1.10 26.99 -32.03
CA LYS A 69 -0.60 26.09 -33.07
C LYS A 69 -1.03 24.64 -32.81
N ALA A 70 -1.28 23.90 -33.89
CA ALA A 70 -1.72 22.50 -33.81
C ALA A 70 -0.73 21.62 -33.03
N GLU A 71 0.57 21.83 -33.21
CA GLU A 71 1.61 21.07 -32.52
C GLU A 71 1.60 21.33 -31.01
N GLU A 72 1.46 22.59 -30.60
CA GLU A 72 1.40 22.96 -29.18
C GLU A 72 0.15 22.39 -28.50
N VAL A 73 -1.00 22.42 -29.18
CA VAL A 73 -2.23 21.78 -28.72
C VAL A 73 -2.05 20.27 -28.60
N TYR A 74 -1.41 19.65 -29.59
CA TYR A 74 -1.14 18.22 -29.58
C TYR A 74 -0.24 17.82 -28.41
N GLN A 75 0.87 18.54 -28.21
CA GLN A 75 1.78 18.28 -27.08
C GLN A 75 1.11 18.52 -25.72
N LYS A 76 0.23 19.53 -25.64
CA LYS A 76 -0.54 19.79 -24.43
C LYS A 76 -1.55 18.68 -24.18
N PHE A 77 -2.22 18.17 -25.20
CA PHE A 77 -3.08 17.00 -25.06
C PHE A 77 -2.31 15.76 -24.62
N LEU A 78 -1.14 15.48 -25.21
CA LEU A 78 -0.29 14.35 -24.79
C LEU A 78 0.10 14.41 -23.31
N LYS A 79 0.37 15.61 -22.77
CA LYS A 79 0.67 15.78 -21.33
C LYS A 79 -0.52 15.48 -20.42
N HIS A 80 -1.73 15.64 -20.95
CA HIS A 80 -2.98 15.51 -20.20
C HIS A 80 -3.78 14.24 -20.57
N LEU A 81 -3.29 13.49 -21.54
CA LEU A 81 -3.74 12.11 -21.68
C LEU A 81 -3.37 11.35 -20.42
N PRO A 82 -4.20 10.40 -19.98
CA PRO A 82 -3.73 9.40 -19.04
C PRO A 82 -2.41 8.90 -19.61
N LYS A 83 -1.30 9.08 -18.89
CA LYS A 83 -0.07 8.40 -19.26
C LYS A 83 -0.51 6.95 -19.43
N GLU A 84 -0.14 6.34 -20.55
CA GLU A 84 -0.28 4.91 -20.74
C GLU A 84 0.49 4.16 -19.64
N ASN A 85 -0.08 4.13 -18.45
CA ASN A 85 -0.24 2.92 -17.73
C ASN A 85 -1.39 2.23 -18.48
N ALA A 86 -1.10 1.72 -19.66
CA ALA A 86 -1.86 0.63 -20.21
C ALA A 86 -1.66 -0.50 -19.18
N GLU A 87 -2.51 -0.49 -18.15
CA GLU A 87 -2.85 -1.66 -17.38
C GLU A 87 -3.21 -2.68 -18.45
N ILE A 88 -2.24 -3.54 -18.75
CA ILE A 88 -2.38 -4.55 -19.78
C ILE A 88 -3.45 -5.48 -19.25
N PHE A 89 -4.70 -5.25 -19.65
CA PHE A 89 -5.76 -6.19 -19.40
C PHE A 89 -5.42 -7.45 -20.19
N TYR A 90 -5.13 -8.54 -19.50
CA TYR A 90 -4.79 -9.81 -20.14
C TYR A 90 -6.04 -10.45 -20.73
N TYR A 91 -6.42 -10.00 -21.93
CA TYR A 91 -7.55 -10.54 -22.69
C TYR A 91 -7.41 -12.05 -22.91
N GLU A 92 -6.19 -12.58 -22.96
CA GLU A 92 -5.93 -14.01 -23.07
C GLU A 92 -6.39 -14.77 -21.82
N LYS A 93 -6.09 -14.26 -20.62
CA LYS A 93 -6.59 -14.84 -19.36
C LYS A 93 -8.11 -14.72 -19.26
N PHE A 94 -8.67 -13.60 -19.73
CA PHE A 94 -10.11 -13.41 -19.77
C PHE A 94 -10.79 -14.40 -20.70
N ASP A 95 -10.26 -14.59 -21.92
CA ASP A 95 -10.77 -15.59 -22.86
C ASP A 95 -10.64 -17.02 -22.30
N LEU A 96 -9.51 -17.32 -21.65
CA LEU A 96 -9.22 -18.63 -21.05
C LEU A 96 -10.23 -18.98 -19.95
N VAL A 97 -10.46 -18.09 -18.99
CA VAL A 97 -11.41 -18.37 -17.89
C VAL A 97 -12.85 -18.52 -18.40
N LEU A 98 -13.25 -17.71 -19.39
CA LEU A 98 -14.56 -17.84 -19.99
C LEU A 98 -14.77 -19.19 -20.69
N LYS A 99 -13.72 -19.74 -21.30
CA LYS A 99 -13.72 -21.05 -21.95
C LYS A 99 -13.75 -22.18 -20.93
N GLU A 100 -12.82 -22.16 -19.99
CA GLU A 100 -12.66 -23.25 -19.01
C GLU A 100 -13.87 -23.40 -18.08
N LEU A 101 -14.45 -22.28 -17.66
CA LEU A 101 -15.65 -22.27 -16.83
C LEU A 101 -16.96 -22.27 -17.67
N GLU A 102 -16.85 -22.39 -18.99
CA GLU A 102 -17.99 -22.46 -19.92
C GLU A 102 -18.99 -21.30 -19.76
N ILE A 103 -18.47 -20.09 -19.48
CA ILE A 103 -19.29 -18.93 -19.15
C ILE A 103 -19.98 -18.37 -20.40
N ASN A 104 -21.30 -18.27 -20.34
CA ASN A 104 -22.06 -17.62 -21.39
C ASN A 104 -21.88 -16.09 -21.35
N VAL A 105 -21.17 -15.57 -22.35
CA VAL A 105 -20.82 -14.14 -22.46
C VAL A 105 -22.06 -13.24 -22.46
N SER A 106 -23.13 -13.63 -23.11
CA SER A 106 -24.38 -12.82 -23.19
C SER A 106 -25.06 -12.74 -21.82
N LYS A 107 -25.12 -13.86 -21.07
CA LYS A 107 -25.66 -13.88 -19.70
C LYS A 107 -24.82 -13.05 -18.76
N MET A 108 -23.49 -13.19 -18.84
CA MET A 108 -22.55 -12.41 -18.02
C MET A 108 -22.68 -10.91 -18.34
N ALA A 109 -22.71 -10.53 -19.62
CA ALA A 109 -22.85 -9.15 -20.03
C ALA A 109 -24.16 -8.52 -19.48
N ALA A 110 -25.27 -9.23 -19.59
CA ALA A 110 -26.56 -8.79 -19.05
C ALA A 110 -26.51 -8.63 -17.51
N ALA A 111 -25.89 -9.58 -16.80
CA ALA A 111 -25.78 -9.53 -15.34
C ALA A 111 -24.88 -8.41 -14.84
N LEU A 112 -23.87 -8.02 -15.62
CA LEU A 112 -22.93 -6.95 -15.31
C LEU A 112 -23.31 -5.59 -15.93
N HIS A 113 -24.45 -5.52 -16.59
CA HIS A 113 -24.93 -4.33 -17.30
C HIS A 113 -23.98 -3.80 -18.39
N TYR A 114 -23.23 -4.70 -19.03
CA TYR A 114 -22.38 -4.40 -20.19
C TYR A 114 -23.07 -4.82 -21.49
N ASP A 115 -22.68 -4.18 -22.58
CA ASP A 115 -23.08 -4.63 -23.92
C ASP A 115 -22.30 -5.91 -24.30
N ALA A 116 -23.00 -6.94 -24.82
CA ALA A 116 -22.37 -8.20 -25.17
C ALA A 116 -21.30 -8.05 -26.27
N SER A 117 -21.46 -7.10 -27.20
CA SER A 117 -20.43 -6.78 -28.20
C SER A 117 -19.22 -6.11 -27.62
N TYR A 118 -19.38 -5.34 -26.53
CA TYR A 118 -18.29 -4.76 -25.76
C TYR A 118 -17.43 -5.86 -25.12
N ILE A 119 -18.06 -6.78 -24.40
CA ILE A 119 -17.38 -7.95 -23.79
C ILE A 119 -16.66 -8.78 -24.85
N SER A 120 -17.31 -9.06 -25.98
CA SER A 120 -16.70 -9.82 -27.09
C SER A 120 -15.46 -9.14 -27.67
N LYS A 121 -15.46 -7.81 -27.78
CA LYS A 121 -14.28 -7.05 -28.24
C LYS A 121 -13.15 -7.07 -27.23
N ILE A 122 -13.45 -7.02 -25.94
CA ILE A 122 -12.45 -7.17 -24.88
C ILE A 122 -11.84 -8.57 -24.92
N ARG A 123 -12.68 -9.60 -24.99
CA ARG A 123 -12.26 -11.00 -25.09
C ARG A 123 -11.28 -11.26 -26.24
N THR A 124 -11.46 -10.59 -27.37
CA THR A 124 -10.60 -10.74 -28.56
C THR A 124 -9.44 -9.74 -28.62
N GLY A 125 -9.19 -8.96 -27.56
CA GLY A 125 -8.14 -7.94 -27.52
C GLY A 125 -8.35 -6.73 -28.44
N LYS A 126 -9.52 -6.66 -29.12
CA LYS A 126 -9.86 -5.54 -30.02
C LYS A 126 -10.22 -4.26 -29.29
N ARG A 127 -10.42 -4.33 -27.98
CA ARG A 127 -10.73 -3.20 -27.11
C ARG A 127 -10.30 -3.50 -25.70
N ALA A 128 -9.67 -2.55 -25.04
CA ALA A 128 -9.43 -2.59 -23.60
C ALA A 128 -10.68 -2.11 -22.83
N PRO A 129 -10.94 -2.61 -21.61
CA PRO A 129 -11.95 -2.02 -20.73
C PRO A 129 -11.65 -0.54 -20.49
N SER A 130 -12.69 0.28 -20.35
CA SER A 130 -12.53 1.70 -19.99
C SER A 130 -11.98 1.88 -18.59
N ASP A 131 -12.33 0.98 -17.69
CA ASP A 131 -11.76 0.80 -16.36
C ASP A 131 -11.40 -0.68 -16.19
N PRO A 132 -10.12 -1.07 -16.39
CA PRO A 132 -9.69 -2.45 -16.29
C PRO A 132 -9.86 -3.06 -14.91
N VAL A 133 -9.68 -2.24 -13.86
CA VAL A 133 -9.79 -2.70 -12.46
C VAL A 133 -11.23 -3.03 -12.13
N LEU A 134 -12.14 -2.07 -12.36
CA LEU A 134 -13.56 -2.27 -12.12
C LEU A 134 -14.13 -3.41 -12.95
N PHE A 135 -13.75 -3.49 -14.23
CA PHE A 135 -14.16 -4.57 -15.10
C PHE A 135 -13.71 -5.95 -14.59
N THR A 136 -12.47 -6.04 -14.11
CA THR A 136 -11.95 -7.28 -13.53
C THR A 136 -12.68 -7.65 -12.26
N GLU A 137 -12.97 -6.68 -11.38
CA GLU A 137 -13.75 -6.89 -10.16
C GLU A 137 -15.16 -7.41 -10.48
N ASP A 138 -15.83 -6.80 -11.45
CA ASP A 138 -17.16 -7.21 -11.90
C ASP A 138 -17.17 -8.65 -12.43
N VAL A 139 -16.17 -9.00 -13.26
CA VAL A 139 -16.01 -10.35 -13.80
C VAL A 139 -15.71 -11.36 -12.69
N CYS A 140 -14.79 -11.09 -11.79
CA CYS A 140 -14.49 -11.95 -10.65
C CYS A 140 -15.72 -12.15 -9.77
N GLY A 141 -16.46 -11.08 -9.47
CA GLY A 141 -17.70 -11.15 -8.69
C GLY A 141 -18.78 -11.96 -9.40
N TYR A 142 -18.88 -11.89 -10.72
CA TYR A 142 -19.80 -12.74 -11.50
C TYR A 142 -19.39 -14.22 -11.41
N ILE A 143 -18.12 -14.54 -11.59
CA ILE A 143 -17.63 -15.92 -11.56
C ILE A 143 -17.89 -16.54 -10.19
N VAL A 144 -17.53 -15.86 -9.11
CA VAL A 144 -17.72 -16.36 -7.74
C VAL A 144 -19.18 -16.63 -7.41
N ARG A 145 -20.11 -15.82 -7.92
CA ARG A 145 -21.54 -16.01 -7.67
C ARG A 145 -22.19 -17.08 -8.55
N ASN A 146 -21.68 -17.32 -9.76
CA ASN A 146 -22.35 -18.16 -10.77
C ASN A 146 -21.59 -19.43 -11.12
N CYS A 147 -20.30 -19.57 -10.73
CA CYS A 147 -19.44 -20.71 -11.00
C CYS A 147 -18.86 -21.24 -9.68
N PHE A 148 -19.74 -21.77 -8.80
CA PHE A 148 -19.36 -22.14 -7.42
C PHE A 148 -19.53 -23.65 -7.13
N SER A 149 -19.91 -24.46 -8.11
CA SER A 149 -19.93 -25.92 -7.96
C SER A 149 -18.52 -26.47 -7.71
N GLU A 150 -18.42 -27.67 -7.13
CA GLU A 150 -17.12 -28.30 -6.88
C GLU A 150 -16.32 -28.50 -8.16
N GLU A 151 -16.97 -28.84 -9.26
CA GLU A 151 -16.33 -29.03 -10.56
C GLU A 151 -15.79 -27.71 -11.14
N GLU A 152 -16.56 -26.62 -11.03
CA GLU A 152 -16.12 -25.29 -11.46
C GLU A 152 -14.99 -24.77 -10.59
N ARG A 153 -15.01 -25.01 -9.27
CA ARG A 153 -13.90 -24.68 -8.36
C ARG A 153 -12.63 -25.47 -8.68
N LYS A 154 -12.74 -26.75 -9.05
CA LYS A 154 -11.60 -27.56 -9.54
C LYS A 154 -10.98 -26.97 -10.82
N LYS A 155 -11.80 -26.57 -11.77
CA LYS A 155 -11.35 -25.88 -12.99
C LYS A 155 -10.70 -24.53 -12.66
N ALA A 156 -11.31 -23.74 -11.80
CA ALA A 156 -10.75 -22.47 -11.36
C ALA A 156 -9.43 -22.63 -10.58
N ALA A 157 -9.32 -23.60 -9.68
CA ALA A 157 -8.12 -23.92 -8.95
C ALA A 157 -6.96 -24.31 -9.90
N SER A 158 -7.26 -25.13 -10.90
CA SER A 158 -6.29 -25.51 -11.94
C SER A 158 -5.78 -24.31 -12.75
N LEU A 159 -6.64 -23.32 -13.03
CA LEU A 159 -6.27 -22.10 -13.75
C LEU A 159 -5.44 -21.15 -12.92
N THR A 160 -5.81 -20.99 -11.65
CA THR A 160 -5.28 -19.95 -10.77
C THR A 160 -4.10 -20.41 -9.93
N GLY A 161 -3.87 -21.74 -9.86
CA GLY A 161 -2.85 -22.33 -8.99
C GLY A 161 -3.26 -22.40 -7.51
N GLY A 162 -4.53 -22.12 -7.18
CA GLY A 162 -5.10 -22.27 -5.84
C GLY A 162 -5.51 -23.70 -5.50
N THR A 163 -5.97 -23.93 -4.26
CA THR A 163 -6.55 -25.21 -3.84
C THR A 163 -8.09 -25.15 -3.91
N VAL A 164 -8.74 -26.30 -4.09
CA VAL A 164 -10.21 -26.37 -4.17
C VAL A 164 -10.85 -26.00 -2.83
N GLU A 165 -10.18 -26.38 -1.74
CA GLU A 165 -10.59 -26.07 -0.37
C GLU A 165 -10.60 -24.57 -0.07
N ASP A 166 -9.58 -23.84 -0.55
CA ASP A 166 -9.51 -22.39 -0.39
C ASP A 166 -10.63 -21.69 -1.16
N LEU A 167 -10.99 -22.22 -2.35
CA LEU A 167 -12.07 -21.67 -3.16
C LEU A 167 -13.49 -21.99 -2.64
N GLU A 168 -13.61 -22.71 -1.53
CA GLU A 168 -14.90 -22.86 -0.80
C GLU A 168 -15.38 -21.57 -0.16
N LYS A 169 -14.44 -20.69 0.19
CA LYS A 169 -14.76 -19.37 0.73
C LYS A 169 -14.84 -18.36 -0.41
N GLN A 170 -16.01 -17.76 -0.60
CA GLN A 170 -16.23 -16.82 -1.70
C GLN A 170 -15.24 -15.66 -1.71
N GLU A 171 -14.83 -15.17 -0.55
CA GLU A 171 -13.85 -14.10 -0.42
C GLU A 171 -12.46 -14.52 -0.94
N ILE A 172 -12.03 -15.75 -0.59
CA ILE A 172 -10.75 -16.30 -1.05
C ILE A 172 -10.82 -16.59 -2.55
N TYR A 173 -11.92 -17.16 -3.02
CA TYR A 173 -12.14 -17.41 -4.44
C TYR A 173 -12.09 -16.12 -5.26
N PHE A 174 -12.77 -15.07 -4.79
CA PHE A 174 -12.73 -13.75 -5.42
C PHE A 174 -11.30 -13.19 -5.47
N GLN A 175 -10.57 -13.23 -4.36
CA GLN A 175 -9.19 -12.75 -4.29
C GLN A 175 -8.24 -13.56 -5.17
N THR A 176 -8.41 -14.87 -5.21
CA THR A 176 -7.61 -15.76 -6.06
C THR A 176 -7.81 -15.45 -7.53
N LEU A 177 -9.04 -15.26 -7.97
CA LEU A 177 -9.38 -14.83 -9.33
C LEU A 177 -8.83 -13.43 -9.62
N GLN A 178 -9.04 -12.45 -8.74
CA GLN A 178 -8.46 -11.12 -8.90
C GLN A 178 -6.96 -11.17 -9.06
N ASN A 179 -6.28 -11.90 -8.20
CA ASN A 179 -4.83 -12.06 -8.25
C ASN A 179 -4.37 -12.71 -9.56
N TRP A 180 -5.11 -13.69 -10.04
CA TRP A 180 -4.80 -14.38 -11.28
C TRP A 180 -5.09 -13.51 -12.52
N PHE A 181 -6.22 -12.81 -12.55
CA PHE A 181 -6.54 -11.85 -13.62
C PHE A 181 -5.63 -10.65 -13.60
N CYS A 182 -5.45 -10.07 -12.42
CA CYS A 182 -4.63 -8.90 -12.30
C CYS A 182 -3.21 -9.27 -12.68
N LEU A 183 -2.77 -8.75 -13.70
CA LEU A 183 -1.87 -7.59 -13.67
C LEU A 183 -0.91 -7.55 -12.46
N ALA A 184 -1.05 -8.54 -11.63
CA ALA A 184 -0.31 -8.72 -10.42
C ALA A 184 1.20 -8.60 -10.62
N ASP A 185 1.73 -8.93 -11.79
CA ASP A 185 3.16 -8.87 -12.04
C ASP A 185 3.67 -7.49 -12.49
N PHE A 186 2.83 -6.67 -13.10
CA PHE A 186 3.29 -5.36 -13.61
C PHE A 186 3.02 -4.20 -12.65
N VAL A 187 1.83 -4.14 -12.04
CA VAL A 187 1.46 -3.11 -11.06
C VAL A 187 2.10 -3.36 -9.69
N LYS A 188 2.36 -4.62 -9.31
CA LYS A 188 2.99 -5.00 -8.04
C LYS A 188 4.44 -4.54 -7.91
N LYS A 189 5.23 -4.57 -8.99
CA LYS A 189 6.66 -4.28 -8.91
C LYS A 189 6.96 -2.88 -8.39
N ASP A 190 6.24 -1.87 -8.85
CA ASP A 190 6.58 -0.49 -8.53
C ASP A 190 6.09 -0.05 -7.14
N TYR A 191 4.85 -0.36 -6.77
CA TYR A 191 4.28 0.15 -5.51
C TYR A 191 4.85 -0.53 -4.27
N ILE A 192 4.99 -1.86 -4.29
CA ILE A 192 5.59 -2.59 -3.17
C ILE A 192 7.07 -2.26 -3.05
N SER A 193 7.80 -2.22 -4.16
CA SER A 193 9.21 -1.84 -4.15
C SER A 193 9.40 -0.40 -3.66
N SER A 194 8.54 0.53 -4.09
CA SER A 194 8.55 1.93 -3.61
C SER A 194 8.28 2.00 -2.11
N PHE A 195 7.27 1.30 -1.62
CA PHE A 195 6.94 1.22 -0.19
C PHE A 195 8.11 0.67 0.63
N LEU A 196 8.68 -0.44 0.20
CA LEU A 196 9.83 -1.06 0.87
C LEU A 196 11.07 -0.15 0.84
N GLN A 197 11.31 0.53 -0.29
CA GLN A 197 12.42 1.48 -0.40
C GLN A 197 12.22 2.68 0.53
N LYS A 198 11.01 3.22 0.63
CA LYS A 198 10.70 4.28 1.61
C LYS A 198 10.91 3.81 3.04
N MET A 199 10.53 2.57 3.37
CA MET A 199 10.82 2.00 4.69
C MET A 199 12.33 1.82 4.92
N ASP A 200 13.08 1.38 3.90
CA ASP A 200 14.53 1.20 3.98
C ASP A 200 15.26 2.53 4.22
N GLU A 201 14.90 3.56 3.47
CA GLU A 201 15.51 4.90 3.54
C GLU A 201 15.01 5.73 4.72
N PHE A 202 13.85 5.39 5.32
CA PHE A 202 13.23 6.18 6.37
C PHE A 202 14.12 6.27 7.62
N ASN A 203 14.39 7.51 8.07
CA ASN A 203 15.07 7.81 9.31
C ASN A 203 14.13 8.53 10.28
N LEU A 204 13.81 7.90 11.40
CA LEU A 204 12.91 8.46 12.39
C LEU A 204 13.46 9.75 13.02
N ASP A 205 14.76 9.81 13.27
CA ASP A 205 15.39 11.00 13.88
C ASP A 205 15.36 12.20 12.94
N ASP A 206 15.62 11.98 11.64
CA ASP A 206 15.52 13.03 10.62
C ASP A 206 14.08 13.50 10.45
N TYR A 207 13.11 12.58 10.51
CA TYR A 207 11.69 12.91 10.47
C TYR A 207 11.25 13.72 11.69
N ILE A 208 11.67 13.32 12.90
CA ILE A 208 11.37 14.06 14.14
C ILE A 208 11.99 15.45 14.08
N ARG A 209 13.24 15.58 13.59
CA ARG A 209 13.91 16.89 13.41
C ARG A 209 13.19 17.74 12.38
N ALA A 210 12.78 17.18 11.25
CA ALA A 210 12.07 17.90 10.18
C ALA A 210 10.73 18.47 10.64
N ILE A 211 10.03 17.75 11.52
CA ILE A 211 8.76 18.21 12.10
C ILE A 211 8.99 19.23 13.25
N HIS A 212 10.23 19.40 13.73
CA HIS A 212 10.54 20.26 14.88
C HIS A 212 9.65 19.98 16.11
N PHE A 213 9.44 18.70 16.44
CA PHE A 213 8.59 18.26 17.54
C PHE A 213 8.86 19.02 18.86
N ASP A 214 10.10 19.38 19.12
CA ASP A 214 10.50 20.09 20.35
C ASP A 214 10.10 21.56 20.34
N SER A 215 9.90 22.16 19.18
CA SER A 215 9.48 23.56 19.04
C SER A 215 7.96 23.77 19.27
N PHE A 216 7.17 22.70 19.20
CA PHE A 216 5.72 22.79 19.35
C PHE A 216 5.32 22.71 20.83
N LYS A 217 4.99 23.87 21.37
CA LYS A 217 4.33 23.96 22.68
C LYS A 217 2.83 23.71 22.46
N ILE A 218 2.27 22.76 23.20
CA ILE A 218 0.80 22.61 23.27
C ILE A 218 0.28 23.95 23.80
N PRO A 219 -0.61 24.65 23.08
CA PRO A 219 -1.17 25.93 23.53
C PRO A 219 -1.80 25.74 24.91
N LYS A 220 -1.35 26.47 25.92
CA LYS A 220 -1.94 26.47 27.27
C LYS A 220 -3.14 27.41 27.38
N VAL A 221 -3.61 27.97 26.27
CA VAL A 221 -4.71 28.92 26.24
C VAL A 221 -6.03 28.18 26.41
N PRO A 222 -6.96 28.64 27.28
CA PRO A 222 -8.30 28.08 27.36
C PRO A 222 -9.08 28.46 26.08
N PHE A 223 -8.87 27.72 25.00
CA PHE A 223 -9.73 27.80 23.84
C PHE A 223 -11.07 27.16 24.23
N GLN A 224 -12.13 27.92 24.25
CA GLN A 224 -13.47 27.35 24.26
C GLN A 224 -13.75 26.78 22.85
N LEU A 225 -13.38 25.53 22.67
CA LEU A 225 -13.80 24.81 21.46
C LEU A 225 -15.33 24.60 21.56
N PRO A 226 -16.09 24.72 20.47
CA PRO A 226 -17.53 24.51 20.49
C PRO A 226 -17.84 23.09 20.98
N VAL A 227 -18.88 22.96 21.79
CA VAL A 227 -19.28 21.64 22.34
C VAL A 227 -19.79 20.71 21.24
N SER A 228 -20.46 21.29 20.23
CA SER A 228 -20.87 20.57 19.01
C SER A 228 -20.81 21.49 17.80
N ARG A 229 -20.52 20.91 16.64
CA ARG A 229 -20.49 21.65 15.37
C ARG A 229 -20.82 20.73 14.19
N HIS A 230 -21.57 21.27 13.25
CA HIS A 230 -21.87 20.62 11.98
C HIS A 230 -20.95 21.15 10.88
N TYR A 231 -20.60 20.29 9.96
CA TYR A 231 -19.74 20.58 8.82
C TYR A 231 -20.38 20.01 7.56
N TYR A 232 -20.27 20.72 6.44
CA TYR A 232 -20.92 20.35 5.20
C TYR A 232 -19.89 20.30 4.06
N GLY A 233 -19.94 19.22 3.30
CA GLY A 233 -19.03 18.99 2.20
C GLY A 233 -17.59 18.74 2.62
N LEU A 234 -16.73 18.48 1.64
CA LEU A 234 -15.37 18.02 1.83
C LEU A 234 -14.45 19.04 2.53
N LYS A 235 -14.60 20.33 2.16
CA LYS A 235 -13.76 21.38 2.75
C LYS A 235 -13.98 21.52 4.26
N GLU A 236 -15.24 21.58 4.67
CA GLU A 236 -15.56 21.71 6.10
C GLU A 236 -15.31 20.41 6.86
N MET A 237 -15.44 19.23 6.21
CA MET A 237 -15.03 17.95 6.79
C MET A 237 -13.57 18.00 7.26
N ARG A 238 -12.66 18.49 6.40
CA ARG A 238 -11.24 18.65 6.74
C ARG A 238 -11.02 19.59 7.94
N GLU A 239 -11.79 20.68 8.03
CA GLU A 239 -11.77 21.56 9.21
C GLU A 239 -12.23 20.81 10.46
N GLY A 240 -13.29 19.99 10.35
CA GLY A 240 -13.81 19.16 11.43
C GLY A 240 -12.80 18.12 11.92
N GLU A 241 -12.08 17.47 11.02
CA GLU A 241 -11.00 16.52 11.40
C GLU A 241 -9.88 17.23 12.18
N LEU A 242 -9.46 18.43 11.76
CA LEU A 242 -8.48 19.22 12.50
C LEU A 242 -9.03 19.68 13.86
N ASP A 243 -10.29 20.04 13.95
CA ASP A 243 -10.93 20.42 15.21
C ASP A 243 -11.05 19.20 16.14
N PHE A 244 -11.38 18.00 15.64
CA PHE A 244 -11.33 16.75 16.41
C PHE A 244 -9.93 16.51 17.02
N LEU A 245 -8.88 16.66 16.21
CA LEU A 245 -7.49 16.49 16.68
C LEU A 245 -7.14 17.54 17.74
N LYS A 246 -7.56 18.81 17.59
CA LYS A 246 -7.38 19.85 18.59
C LYS A 246 -8.08 19.52 19.91
N HIS A 247 -9.35 19.10 19.87
CA HIS A 247 -10.09 18.66 21.06
C HIS A 247 -9.36 17.54 21.79
N THR A 248 -8.86 16.56 21.03
CA THR A 248 -8.15 15.39 21.55
C THR A 248 -6.82 15.79 22.22
N VAL A 249 -6.00 16.60 21.54
CA VAL A 249 -4.68 17.02 22.04
C VAL A 249 -4.79 17.91 23.27
N LEU A 250 -5.73 18.88 23.25
CA LEU A 250 -5.89 19.86 24.34
C LEU A 250 -6.63 19.28 25.56
N SER A 251 -7.28 18.14 25.44
CA SER A 251 -7.97 17.47 26.54
C SER A 251 -7.00 16.94 27.59
N LYS A 252 -7.49 16.60 28.78
CA LYS A 252 -6.75 15.88 29.82
C LYS A 252 -6.89 14.35 29.71
N SER A 253 -7.74 13.88 28.80
CA SER A 253 -7.96 12.45 28.63
C SER A 253 -6.71 11.76 28.07
N MET A 254 -6.41 10.59 28.61
CA MET A 254 -5.35 9.66 28.12
C MET A 254 -5.95 8.44 27.43
N GLU A 255 -7.24 8.48 27.12
CA GLU A 255 -7.90 7.40 26.42
C GLU A 255 -7.44 7.32 24.96
N PRO A 256 -7.38 6.11 24.39
CA PRO A 256 -6.95 5.92 23.01
C PRO A 256 -7.88 6.61 22.01
N VAL A 257 -7.33 6.87 20.84
CA VAL A 257 -8.04 7.45 19.69
C VAL A 257 -8.39 6.32 18.72
N HIS A 258 -9.63 6.34 18.24
CA HIS A 258 -10.10 5.42 17.21
C HIS A 258 -10.40 6.21 15.95
N ILE A 259 -9.86 5.77 14.83
CA ILE A 259 -10.02 6.38 13.51
C ILE A 259 -10.56 5.30 12.56
N CYS A 260 -11.73 5.51 12.01
CA CYS A 260 -12.29 4.67 10.96
C CYS A 260 -12.82 5.60 9.85
N SER A 261 -12.25 5.48 8.65
CA SER A 261 -12.72 6.24 7.49
C SER A 261 -12.51 5.42 6.22
N ASP A 262 -13.56 5.33 5.43
CA ASP A 262 -13.54 4.77 4.07
C ASP A 262 -13.66 5.88 3.00
N MET A 263 -13.51 7.14 3.41
CA MET A 263 -13.45 8.29 2.52
C MET A 263 -12.29 8.14 1.52
N PRO A 264 -12.44 8.59 0.25
CA PRO A 264 -11.40 8.51 -0.76
C PRO A 264 -10.10 9.20 -0.33
N VAL A 265 -8.97 8.51 -0.49
CA VAL A 265 -7.63 9.09 -0.17
C VAL A 265 -7.30 10.26 -1.09
N GLU A 266 -7.79 10.23 -2.32
CA GLU A 266 -7.59 11.28 -3.31
C GLU A 266 -8.14 12.63 -2.82
N ASP A 267 -9.29 12.61 -2.16
CA ASP A 267 -9.91 13.80 -1.58
C ASP A 267 -9.05 14.43 -0.46
N MET A 268 -8.26 13.60 0.22
CA MET A 268 -7.31 14.04 1.26
C MET A 268 -5.98 14.53 0.66
N ALA A 269 -5.53 13.91 -0.43
CA ALA A 269 -4.24 14.18 -1.06
C ALA A 269 -4.25 15.44 -1.94
N GLN A 270 -5.42 15.94 -2.36
CA GLN A 270 -5.52 17.14 -3.20
C GLN A 270 -5.13 18.43 -2.48
N ASP A 271 -5.19 18.47 -1.15
CA ASP A 271 -4.86 19.63 -0.33
C ASP A 271 -3.59 19.34 0.51
N GLU A 272 -2.44 19.71 -0.02
CA GLU A 272 -1.15 19.50 0.66
C GLU A 272 -1.05 20.23 2.00
N GLU A 273 -1.72 21.39 2.15
CA GLU A 273 -1.71 22.13 3.39
C GLU A 273 -2.54 21.42 4.47
N PHE A 274 -3.68 20.89 4.09
CA PHE A 274 -4.50 20.07 4.98
C PHE A 274 -3.74 18.81 5.39
N ALA A 275 -3.16 18.08 4.42
CA ALA A 275 -2.41 16.85 4.70
C ALA A 275 -1.28 17.09 5.73
N ARG A 276 -0.53 18.17 5.60
CA ARG A 276 0.51 18.56 6.58
C ARG A 276 -0.07 18.87 7.97
N LYS A 277 -1.17 19.62 8.03
CA LYS A 277 -1.83 19.96 9.31
C LYS A 277 -2.41 18.72 9.98
N TYR A 278 -2.99 17.82 9.21
CA TYR A 278 -3.56 16.56 9.70
C TYR A 278 -2.47 15.64 10.29
N MET A 279 -1.40 15.42 9.52
CA MET A 279 -0.24 14.63 9.98
C MET A 279 0.41 15.25 11.22
N PHE A 280 0.50 16.58 11.26
CA PHE A 280 0.96 17.30 12.44
C PHE A 280 0.05 17.06 13.66
N GLY A 281 -1.26 17.14 13.47
CA GLY A 281 -2.23 16.86 14.53
C GLY A 281 -2.12 15.45 15.09
N LEU A 282 -1.96 14.44 14.21
CA LEU A 282 -1.72 13.06 14.61
C LEU A 282 -0.40 12.92 15.39
N ALA A 283 0.66 13.56 14.91
CA ALA A 283 1.94 13.57 15.61
C ALA A 283 1.83 14.16 17.02
N MET A 284 1.00 15.21 17.22
CA MET A 284 0.73 15.78 18.54
C MET A 284 -0.07 14.83 19.44
N VAL A 285 -1.01 14.07 18.87
CA VAL A 285 -1.73 12.99 19.59
C VAL A 285 -0.74 11.96 20.12
N LEU A 286 0.20 11.50 19.27
CA LEU A 286 1.24 10.55 19.66
C LEU A 286 2.22 11.15 20.68
N LYS A 287 2.65 12.41 20.51
CA LYS A 287 3.50 13.13 21.48
C LYS A 287 2.85 13.25 22.87
N LYS A 288 1.53 13.37 22.91
CA LYS A 288 0.76 13.34 24.16
C LYS A 288 0.80 11.95 24.85
N GLY A 289 1.26 10.90 24.17
CA GLY A 289 1.31 9.52 24.66
C GLY A 289 0.04 8.72 24.39
N LEU A 290 -0.85 9.20 23.54
CA LEU A 290 -2.08 8.48 23.19
C LEU A 290 -1.78 7.38 22.16
N HIS A 291 -2.46 6.25 22.28
CA HIS A 291 -2.46 5.21 21.27
C HIS A 291 -3.55 5.43 20.23
N ILE A 292 -3.26 5.16 18.96
CA ILE A 292 -4.23 5.29 17.87
C ILE A 292 -4.57 3.89 17.34
N TYR A 293 -5.85 3.54 17.36
CA TYR A 293 -6.41 2.40 16.64
C TYR A 293 -7.01 2.91 15.33
N ILE A 294 -6.49 2.45 14.20
CA ILE A 294 -6.99 2.88 12.89
C ILE A 294 -7.50 1.70 12.08
N ILE A 295 -8.71 1.83 11.54
CA ILE A 295 -9.29 0.88 10.59
C ILE A 295 -9.14 1.47 9.20
N HIS A 296 -8.23 0.88 8.41
CA HIS A 296 -8.00 1.29 7.03
C HIS A 296 -9.02 0.68 6.08
N ALA A 297 -9.49 1.46 5.13
CA ALA A 297 -10.24 0.96 3.99
C ALA A 297 -9.26 0.35 2.98
N VAL A 298 -9.07 -0.96 3.05
CA VAL A 298 -8.10 -1.69 2.20
C VAL A 298 -8.74 -2.34 0.96
N GLU A 299 -10.06 -2.27 0.84
CA GLU A 299 -10.83 -2.71 -0.34
C GLU A 299 -10.70 -1.68 -1.49
N ARG A 300 -9.46 -1.27 -1.77
CA ARG A 300 -9.08 -0.29 -2.80
C ARG A 300 -8.14 -0.95 -3.79
N PRO A 301 -7.94 -0.36 -4.98
CA PRO A 301 -6.84 -0.74 -5.86
C PRO A 301 -5.52 -0.74 -5.10
N MET A 302 -4.63 -1.69 -5.41
CA MET A 302 -3.36 -1.86 -4.69
C MET A 302 -2.55 -0.56 -4.64
N LYS A 303 -2.58 0.23 -5.72
CA LYS A 303 -1.96 1.56 -5.81
C LYS A 303 -2.40 2.49 -4.68
N ASP A 304 -3.71 2.64 -4.52
CA ASP A 304 -4.29 3.58 -3.56
C ASP A 304 -4.08 3.09 -2.12
N MET A 305 -4.15 1.77 -1.92
CA MET A 305 -3.82 1.16 -0.64
C MET A 305 -2.36 1.39 -0.27
N MET A 306 -1.43 1.19 -1.20
CA MET A 306 0.00 1.38 -0.94
C MET A 306 0.34 2.86 -0.72
N LEU A 307 -0.23 3.78 -1.52
CA LEU A 307 -0.07 5.21 -1.32
C LEU A 307 -0.59 5.64 0.07
N GLY A 308 -1.74 5.10 0.47
CA GLY A 308 -2.28 5.32 1.80
C GLY A 308 -1.32 4.84 2.90
N LEU A 309 -0.85 3.60 2.82
CA LEU A 309 0.07 3.02 3.81
C LEU A 309 1.42 3.74 3.86
N GLU A 310 1.97 4.15 2.70
CA GLU A 310 3.23 4.92 2.63
C GLU A 310 3.17 6.21 3.44
N ASN A 311 2.06 6.93 3.37
CA ASN A 311 1.89 8.18 4.12
C ASN A 311 1.86 7.95 5.63
N TRP A 312 1.50 6.74 6.08
CA TRP A 312 1.44 6.38 7.50
C TRP A 312 2.76 5.79 8.04
N ILE A 313 3.74 5.46 7.19
CA ILE A 313 5.03 4.89 7.64
C ILE A 313 5.64 5.68 8.81
N PRO A 314 5.77 7.03 8.76
CA PRO A 314 6.38 7.78 9.83
C PRO A 314 5.67 7.59 11.18
N LEU A 315 4.35 7.49 11.15
CA LEU A 315 3.53 7.31 12.35
C LEU A 315 3.59 5.86 12.85
N TYR A 316 3.61 4.86 11.97
CA TYR A 316 3.81 3.46 12.35
C TYR A 316 5.15 3.25 13.05
N MET A 317 6.19 3.96 12.61
CA MET A 317 7.52 3.90 13.21
C MET A 317 7.56 4.36 14.66
N THR A 318 6.54 5.05 15.18
CA THR A 318 6.42 5.40 16.61
C THR A 318 6.04 4.20 17.48
N GLY A 319 5.44 3.15 16.91
CA GLY A 319 4.91 2.00 17.64
C GLY A 319 3.60 2.25 18.42
N GLN A 320 3.09 3.49 18.41
CA GLN A 320 1.87 3.89 19.11
C GLN A 320 0.60 3.80 18.26
N ILE A 321 0.68 3.13 17.10
CA ILE A 321 -0.45 2.92 16.20
C ILE A 321 -0.68 1.44 15.99
N SER A 322 -1.95 1.03 16.03
CA SER A 322 -2.37 -0.32 15.66
C SER A 322 -3.30 -0.25 14.46
N PRO A 323 -2.84 -0.64 13.27
CA PRO A 323 -3.63 -0.65 12.05
C PRO A 323 -4.46 -1.93 11.91
N TYR A 324 -5.72 -1.75 11.55
CA TYR A 324 -6.71 -2.80 11.33
C TYR A 324 -7.38 -2.65 9.97
N TYR A 325 -8.14 -3.65 9.57
CA TYR A 325 -9.03 -3.62 8.42
C TYR A 325 -10.28 -4.46 8.68
N LEU A 326 -11.36 -4.15 7.99
CA LEU A 326 -12.58 -4.95 8.00
C LEU A 326 -12.51 -6.00 6.89
N LYS A 327 -12.81 -7.27 7.22
CA LYS A 327 -12.85 -8.38 6.25
C LYS A 327 -14.14 -8.38 5.42
N GLU A 328 -15.21 -7.82 5.98
CA GLU A 328 -16.50 -7.76 5.30
C GLU A 328 -16.44 -6.71 4.18
N ILE A 329 -16.94 -7.07 3.00
CA ILE A 329 -17.06 -6.15 1.88
C ILE A 329 -18.08 -5.08 2.26
N GLN A 330 -17.60 -3.85 2.38
CA GLN A 330 -18.47 -2.71 2.65
C GLN A 330 -19.27 -2.37 1.38
N ASN A 331 -20.52 -1.97 1.59
CA ASN A 331 -21.35 -1.48 0.51
C ASN A 331 -20.75 -0.18 -0.04
N LYS A 332 -20.35 -0.20 -1.32
CA LYS A 332 -19.76 0.97 -2.01
C LYS A 332 -20.74 2.16 -2.22
N VAL A 333 -21.99 2.05 -1.76
CA VAL A 333 -22.99 3.12 -1.88
C VAL A 333 -22.73 4.26 -0.91
N TYR A 334 -22.21 3.94 0.27
CA TYR A 334 -21.96 4.92 1.32
C TYR A 334 -20.49 4.98 1.68
N SER A 335 -20.04 6.16 2.02
CA SER A 335 -18.75 6.39 2.66
C SER A 335 -18.96 6.97 4.06
N HIS A 336 -18.16 6.53 5.03
CA HIS A 336 -18.31 6.83 6.44
C HIS A 336 -17.05 7.42 7.03
N LEU A 337 -17.25 8.25 8.04
CA LEU A 337 -16.20 8.76 8.90
C LEU A 337 -16.64 8.62 10.36
N HIS A 338 -15.85 7.88 11.15
CA HIS A 338 -16.08 7.64 12.57
C HIS A 338 -14.77 7.82 13.35
N TYR A 339 -14.63 8.95 14.00
CA TYR A 339 -13.49 9.25 14.87
C TYR A 339 -13.97 9.38 16.30
N SER A 340 -13.24 8.81 17.25
CA SER A 340 -13.52 8.99 18.66
C SER A 340 -12.25 9.06 19.49
N SER A 341 -12.30 9.85 20.54
CA SER A 341 -11.28 9.96 21.59
C SER A 341 -11.97 9.98 22.96
N GLY A 342 -11.22 10.16 24.04
CA GLY A 342 -11.83 10.32 25.36
C GLY A 342 -12.54 11.68 25.57
N GLN A 343 -12.44 12.63 24.64
CA GLN A 343 -13.02 13.98 24.79
C GLN A 343 -13.92 14.39 23.64
N ALA A 344 -13.71 13.85 22.46
CA ALA A 344 -14.46 14.26 21.27
C ALA A 344 -14.81 13.06 20.41
N ALA A 345 -15.87 13.19 19.64
CA ALA A 345 -16.21 12.27 18.56
C ALA A 345 -16.61 13.05 17.32
N MET A 346 -16.25 12.54 16.14
CA MET A 346 -16.68 13.07 14.86
C MET A 346 -17.25 11.93 14.02
N THR A 347 -18.44 12.16 13.47
CA THR A 347 -19.12 11.17 12.63
C THR A 347 -19.70 11.83 11.39
N GLY A 348 -19.83 11.08 10.33
CA GLY A 348 -20.46 11.51 9.09
C GLY A 348 -20.67 10.38 8.12
N GLU A 349 -21.58 10.59 7.20
CA GLU A 349 -21.93 9.68 6.14
C GLU A 349 -22.18 10.46 4.86
N CYS A 350 -21.80 9.92 3.73
CA CYS A 350 -22.15 10.46 2.43
C CYS A 350 -22.43 9.34 1.43
N ILE A 351 -23.10 9.65 0.34
CA ILE A 351 -23.17 8.77 -0.81
C ILE A 351 -21.83 8.85 -1.54
N SER A 352 -21.22 7.70 -1.78
CA SER A 352 -19.91 7.62 -2.46
C SER A 352 -19.93 8.37 -3.80
N GLY A 353 -18.95 9.24 -4.02
CA GLY A 353 -18.87 10.11 -5.19
C GLY A 353 -19.67 11.43 -5.10
N HIS A 354 -20.38 11.67 -4.00
CA HIS A 354 -21.16 12.90 -3.76
C HIS A 354 -20.79 13.57 -2.44
N HIS A 355 -19.49 13.67 -2.18
CA HIS A 355 -18.93 14.20 -0.93
C HIS A 355 -19.25 15.70 -0.69
N GLU A 356 -19.57 16.45 -1.75
CA GLU A 356 -19.99 17.87 -1.66
C GLU A 356 -21.30 18.05 -0.89
N ASN A 357 -22.14 17.02 -0.83
CA ASN A 357 -23.43 17.03 -0.11
C ASN A 357 -23.36 16.32 1.24
N ALA A 358 -22.17 15.88 1.66
CA ALA A 358 -21.99 15.16 2.91
C ALA A 358 -22.18 16.06 4.12
N HIS A 359 -22.67 15.46 5.21
CA HIS A 359 -22.84 16.13 6.50
C HIS A 359 -22.04 15.40 7.58
N TYR A 360 -21.29 16.18 8.34
CA TYR A 360 -20.44 15.68 9.42
C TYR A 360 -20.77 16.40 10.72
N TYR A 361 -20.63 15.69 11.82
CA TYR A 361 -20.94 16.17 13.15
C TYR A 361 -19.78 15.90 14.12
N LEU A 362 -19.28 16.97 14.74
CA LEU A 362 -18.31 16.92 15.82
C LEU A 362 -18.99 17.23 17.13
N THR A 363 -18.73 16.43 18.16
CA THR A 363 -19.25 16.66 19.51
C THR A 363 -18.19 16.42 20.57
N SER A 364 -18.29 17.17 21.68
CA SER A 364 -17.61 16.92 22.95
C SER A 364 -18.60 16.72 24.11
N HIS A 365 -19.89 16.54 23.82
CA HIS A 365 -20.88 16.11 24.81
C HIS A 365 -20.54 14.72 25.33
N LYS A 366 -20.39 14.61 26.64
CA LYS A 366 -19.89 13.38 27.28
C LYS A 366 -20.68 12.11 26.92
N GLU A 367 -22.00 12.21 26.88
CA GLU A 367 -22.86 11.07 26.56
C GLU A 367 -22.75 10.65 25.08
N GLU A 368 -22.70 11.63 24.17
CA GLU A 368 -22.54 11.38 22.75
C GLU A 368 -21.15 10.82 22.42
N VAL A 369 -20.09 11.39 23.01
CA VAL A 369 -18.72 10.88 22.89
C VAL A 369 -18.66 9.43 23.36
N HIS A 370 -19.31 9.11 24.50
CA HIS A 370 -19.36 7.75 25.01
C HIS A 370 -20.08 6.79 24.04
N HIS A 371 -21.19 7.23 23.46
CA HIS A 371 -21.95 6.46 22.47
C HIS A 371 -21.12 6.19 21.21
N PHE A 372 -20.55 7.23 20.59
CA PHE A 372 -19.74 7.07 19.39
C PHE A 372 -18.46 6.27 19.63
N ARG A 373 -17.85 6.41 20.81
CA ARG A 373 -16.70 5.59 21.18
C ARG A 373 -17.05 4.13 21.27
N LYS A 374 -18.17 3.76 21.86
CA LYS A 374 -18.64 2.37 21.86
C LYS A 374 -18.85 1.84 20.44
N ASN A 375 -19.38 2.64 19.54
CA ASN A 375 -19.55 2.24 18.15
C ASN A 375 -18.20 1.95 17.47
N THR A 376 -17.21 2.82 17.65
CA THR A 376 -15.87 2.58 17.09
C THR A 376 -15.17 1.39 17.73
N GLU A 377 -15.37 1.13 19.03
CA GLU A 377 -14.89 -0.08 19.72
C GLU A 377 -15.56 -1.37 19.17
N TYR A 378 -16.84 -1.31 18.82
CA TYR A 378 -17.52 -2.45 18.18
C TYR A 378 -17.02 -2.69 16.76
N LEU A 379 -16.75 -1.64 15.98
CA LEU A 379 -16.10 -1.77 14.67
C LEU A 379 -14.71 -2.40 14.82
N LEU A 380 -13.92 -1.95 15.79
CA LEU A 380 -12.59 -2.50 16.06
C LEU A 380 -12.63 -3.99 16.44
N LYS A 381 -13.64 -4.43 17.22
CA LYS A 381 -13.83 -5.86 17.55
C LYS A 381 -14.14 -6.73 16.33
N LYS A 382 -14.74 -6.17 15.29
CA LYS A 382 -15.00 -6.86 14.02
C LYS A 382 -13.81 -6.81 13.06
N ALA A 383 -12.90 -5.86 13.27
CA ALA A 383 -11.74 -5.67 12.44
C ALA A 383 -10.66 -6.71 12.73
N SER A 384 -9.86 -6.99 11.72
CA SER A 384 -8.66 -7.82 11.83
C SER A 384 -7.40 -6.95 11.80
N PRO A 385 -6.32 -7.33 12.49
CA PRO A 385 -5.05 -6.62 12.36
C PRO A 385 -4.58 -6.60 10.90
N LEU A 386 -4.23 -5.43 10.40
CA LEU A 386 -3.54 -5.28 9.13
C LEU A 386 -2.09 -5.76 9.26
N MET A 387 -1.47 -5.32 10.33
CA MET A 387 -0.14 -5.73 10.78
C MET A 387 0.01 -5.51 12.28
N ASP A 388 0.88 -6.29 12.91
CA ASP A 388 1.37 -6.05 14.26
C ASP A 388 2.68 -5.27 14.20
N ILE A 389 2.84 -4.28 15.08
CA ILE A 389 4.04 -3.44 15.17
C ILE A 389 4.73 -3.70 16.50
N TYR A 390 5.99 -4.17 16.41
CA TYR A 390 6.81 -4.49 17.57
C TYR A 390 8.01 -3.56 17.67
N ARG A 391 8.13 -2.89 18.82
CA ARG A 391 9.29 -2.18 19.29
C ARG A 391 9.77 -2.79 20.61
N GLU A 392 10.76 -2.16 21.24
CA GLU A 392 11.35 -2.66 22.48
C GLU A 392 10.29 -2.97 23.56
N GLU A 393 9.28 -2.11 23.70
CA GLU A 393 8.21 -2.26 24.69
C GLU A 393 7.38 -3.53 24.49
N LYS A 394 7.38 -4.09 23.28
CA LYS A 394 6.66 -5.30 22.88
C LYS A 394 7.59 -6.46 22.52
N LYS A 395 8.87 -6.41 22.92
CA LYS A 395 9.86 -7.44 22.55
C LYS A 395 9.47 -8.85 22.96
N GLU A 396 8.91 -9.01 24.15
CA GLU A 396 8.49 -10.32 24.65
C GLU A 396 7.35 -10.92 23.79
N GLN A 397 6.45 -10.08 23.32
CA GLN A 397 5.37 -10.52 22.41
C GLN A 397 5.93 -10.96 21.06
N LEU A 398 6.95 -10.25 20.52
CA LEU A 398 7.65 -10.68 19.31
C LEU A 398 8.34 -12.02 19.52
N TYR A 399 9.04 -12.22 20.63
CA TYR A 399 9.69 -13.51 20.92
C TYR A 399 8.69 -14.65 21.01
N GLN A 400 7.59 -14.46 21.75
CA GLN A 400 6.53 -15.47 21.84
C GLN A 400 5.91 -15.78 20.46
N PHE A 401 5.71 -14.77 19.63
CA PHE A 401 5.24 -14.95 18.25
C PHE A 401 6.21 -15.80 17.44
N LEU A 402 7.50 -15.45 17.42
CA LEU A 402 8.53 -16.16 16.65
C LEU A 402 8.74 -17.60 17.17
N GLU A 403 8.73 -17.80 18.49
CA GLU A 403 8.83 -19.14 19.09
C GLU A 403 7.64 -20.03 18.69
N LYS A 404 6.42 -19.52 18.84
CA LYS A 404 5.20 -20.24 18.45
C LYS A 404 5.17 -20.56 16.96
N ASP A 405 5.69 -19.65 16.12
CA ASP A 405 5.73 -19.84 14.68
C ASP A 405 6.78 -20.87 14.24
N SER A 406 7.88 -21.00 15.00
CA SER A 406 8.96 -21.94 14.66
C SER A 406 8.53 -23.42 14.62
N SER A 407 7.40 -23.75 15.23
CA SER A 407 6.82 -25.10 15.23
C SER A 407 5.77 -25.31 14.13
N LYS A 408 5.50 -24.30 13.31
CA LYS A 408 4.49 -24.39 12.24
C LYS A 408 5.15 -24.74 10.92
N GLU A 409 4.56 -25.67 10.19
CA GLU A 409 4.96 -26.03 8.82
C GLU A 409 4.73 -24.85 7.86
N GLY A 410 5.50 -24.82 6.79
CA GLY A 410 5.47 -23.84 5.69
C GLY A 410 6.87 -23.30 5.41
N ASN A 411 7.19 -23.11 4.13
CA ASN A 411 8.49 -22.62 3.74
C ASN A 411 8.68 -21.15 4.17
N ARG A 412 9.95 -20.73 4.29
CA ARG A 412 10.29 -19.34 4.56
C ARG A 412 11.19 -18.80 3.45
N ARG A 413 10.78 -17.66 2.90
CA ARG A 413 11.62 -16.85 2.04
C ARG A 413 12.10 -15.63 2.81
N ARG A 414 13.40 -15.37 2.79
CA ARG A 414 13.97 -14.23 3.53
C ARG A 414 14.86 -13.42 2.59
N ILE A 415 14.56 -12.14 2.44
CA ILE A 415 15.38 -11.17 1.72
C ILE A 415 16.14 -10.38 2.79
N LEU A 416 17.45 -10.49 2.78
CA LEU A 416 18.31 -10.02 3.85
C LEU A 416 19.12 -8.80 3.44
N ALA A 417 19.38 -7.90 4.40
CA ALA A 417 20.32 -6.79 4.28
C ALA A 417 21.73 -7.12 4.85
N ALA A 418 21.85 -8.25 5.55
CA ALA A 418 23.10 -8.69 6.17
C ALA A 418 23.16 -10.22 6.26
N PRO A 419 24.36 -10.83 6.37
CA PRO A 419 24.50 -12.25 6.60
C PRO A 419 23.72 -12.72 7.83
N PRO A 420 23.05 -13.90 7.79
CA PRO A 420 22.15 -14.32 8.85
C PRO A 420 22.91 -14.64 10.16
N LEU A 421 22.46 -14.06 11.27
CA LEU A 421 23.11 -14.15 12.59
C LEU A 421 23.34 -15.59 13.06
N PHE A 422 22.40 -16.52 12.77
CA PHE A 422 22.48 -17.92 13.22
C PHE A 422 23.56 -18.74 12.51
N THR A 423 24.11 -18.25 11.40
CA THR A 423 25.19 -18.92 10.66
C THR A 423 26.57 -18.43 11.07
N ILE A 424 26.65 -17.32 11.83
CA ILE A 424 27.94 -16.74 12.25
C ILE A 424 28.54 -17.61 13.36
N PRO A 425 29.78 -18.11 13.24
CA PRO A 425 30.44 -18.84 14.32
C PRO A 425 30.60 -17.97 15.57
N GLU A 426 30.42 -18.56 16.74
CA GLU A 426 30.50 -17.82 18.01
C GLU A 426 31.83 -17.04 18.19
N PRO A 427 33.03 -17.62 17.85
CA PRO A 427 34.29 -16.87 17.94
C PRO A 427 34.29 -15.62 17.05
N LEU A 428 33.81 -15.72 15.82
CA LEU A 428 33.73 -14.57 14.90
C LEU A 428 32.74 -13.52 15.43
N LEU A 429 31.58 -13.94 15.98
CA LEU A 429 30.65 -13.01 16.59
C LEU A 429 31.27 -12.28 17.80
N GLN A 430 31.99 -12.98 18.65
CA GLN A 430 32.68 -12.39 19.79
C GLN A 430 33.74 -11.36 19.34
N GLU A 431 34.51 -11.65 18.30
CA GLU A 431 35.45 -10.73 17.68
C GLU A 431 34.75 -9.45 17.15
N ILE A 432 33.67 -9.61 16.40
CA ILE A 432 32.87 -8.49 15.89
C ILE A 432 32.36 -7.60 17.03
N LEU A 433 31.84 -8.21 18.10
CA LEU A 433 31.34 -7.47 19.27
C LEU A 433 32.46 -6.71 19.99
N HIS A 434 33.63 -7.33 20.12
CA HIS A 434 34.81 -6.69 20.72
C HIS A 434 35.31 -5.51 19.89
N ASN A 435 35.40 -5.68 18.55
CA ASN A 435 35.83 -4.61 17.64
C ASN A 435 34.86 -3.41 17.63
N ASN A 436 33.59 -3.63 17.91
CA ASN A 436 32.59 -2.58 18.08
C ASN A 436 32.48 -2.02 19.50
N HIS A 437 33.36 -2.40 20.41
CA HIS A 437 33.39 -1.95 21.81
C HIS A 437 32.06 -2.13 22.54
N ILE A 438 31.42 -3.29 22.33
CA ILE A 438 30.15 -3.62 22.98
C ILE A 438 30.42 -4.03 24.44
N GLU A 439 29.60 -3.53 25.36
CA GLU A 439 29.71 -3.87 26.79
C GLU A 439 29.50 -5.38 27.02
N GLU A 440 30.25 -5.98 27.95
CA GLU A 440 30.23 -7.42 28.22
C GLU A 440 28.82 -7.97 28.48
N LYS A 441 28.01 -7.27 29.26
CA LYS A 441 26.60 -7.65 29.51
C LYS A 441 25.80 -7.73 28.23
N MET A 442 26.01 -6.83 27.29
CA MET A 442 25.34 -6.80 26.02
C MET A 442 25.89 -7.89 25.08
N CYS A 443 27.18 -8.18 25.13
CA CYS A 443 27.77 -9.30 24.40
C CYS A 443 27.12 -10.61 24.81
N ILE A 444 26.98 -10.90 26.09
CA ILE A 444 26.29 -12.09 26.61
C ILE A 444 24.85 -12.15 26.08
N TRP A 445 24.14 -11.05 26.15
CA TRP A 445 22.75 -10.99 25.64
C TRP A 445 22.66 -11.29 24.14
N ILE A 446 23.54 -10.74 23.31
CA ILE A 446 23.56 -10.98 21.85
C ILE A 446 23.86 -12.44 21.54
N LEU A 447 24.81 -13.05 22.25
CA LEU A 447 25.15 -14.48 22.14
C LEU A 447 23.95 -15.37 22.52
N GLU A 448 23.23 -15.02 23.56
CA GLU A 448 21.99 -15.72 23.93
C GLU A 448 20.90 -15.59 22.85
N VAL A 449 20.74 -14.40 22.27
CA VAL A 449 19.79 -14.19 21.15
C VAL A 449 20.22 -15.00 19.93
N GLN A 450 21.49 -15.03 19.59
CA GLN A 450 22.01 -15.90 18.52
C GLN A 450 21.66 -17.36 18.77
N LYS A 451 21.95 -17.88 19.98
CA LYS A 451 21.67 -19.28 20.34
C LYS A 451 20.17 -19.60 20.23
N ARG A 452 19.29 -18.74 20.74
CA ARG A 452 17.84 -18.91 20.59
C ARG A 452 17.41 -18.89 19.13
N LYS A 453 18.00 -18.01 18.32
CA LYS A 453 17.72 -17.92 16.88
C LYS A 453 18.16 -19.18 16.14
N THR A 454 19.33 -19.72 16.47
CA THR A 454 19.81 -20.99 15.93
C THR A 454 18.85 -22.14 16.25
N GLN A 455 18.42 -22.27 17.51
CA GLN A 455 17.46 -23.30 17.94
C GLN A 455 16.11 -23.14 17.23
N ARG A 456 15.62 -21.90 17.02
CA ARG A 456 14.40 -21.66 16.22
C ARG A 456 14.58 -22.13 14.77
N MET A 457 15.72 -21.82 14.16
CA MET A 457 15.99 -22.24 12.78
C MET A 457 16.10 -23.74 12.65
N GLU A 458 16.72 -24.44 13.60
CA GLU A 458 16.78 -25.91 13.62
C GLU A 458 15.39 -26.54 13.70
N ARG A 459 14.49 -25.98 14.52
CA ARG A 459 13.09 -26.42 14.57
C ARG A 459 12.39 -26.23 13.22
N ILE A 460 12.59 -25.08 12.57
CA ILE A 460 12.01 -24.80 11.24
C ILE A 460 12.58 -25.77 10.20
N PHE A 461 13.88 -26.01 10.18
CA PHE A 461 14.52 -26.93 9.24
C PHE A 461 14.06 -28.38 9.40
N ALA A 462 13.53 -28.76 10.56
CA ALA A 462 13.01 -30.09 10.78
C ALA A 462 11.78 -30.43 9.89
N HIS A 463 11.05 -29.41 9.41
CA HIS A 463 9.78 -29.61 8.70
C HIS A 463 9.56 -28.64 7.51
N SER A 464 10.47 -27.68 7.26
CA SER A 464 10.27 -26.64 6.26
C SER A 464 11.59 -26.22 5.62
N VAL A 465 11.53 -25.75 4.38
CA VAL A 465 12.68 -25.19 3.68
C VAL A 465 12.77 -23.69 3.95
N VAL A 466 13.98 -23.20 4.20
CA VAL A 466 14.29 -21.78 4.32
C VAL A 466 15.22 -21.36 3.20
N THR A 467 14.85 -20.31 2.49
CA THR A 467 15.68 -19.71 1.44
C THR A 467 16.03 -18.28 1.82
N ASP A 468 17.31 -18.02 1.99
CA ASP A 468 17.89 -16.71 2.22
C ASP A 468 18.44 -16.12 0.91
N GLU A 469 18.01 -14.92 0.60
CA GLU A 469 18.48 -14.13 -0.54
C GLU A 469 19.18 -12.88 0.00
N LEU A 470 20.49 -12.78 -0.20
CA LEU A 470 21.30 -11.63 0.19
C LEU A 470 21.85 -10.97 -1.09
N SER A 471 21.69 -9.65 -1.19
CA SER A 471 22.30 -8.90 -2.29
C SER A 471 23.79 -8.78 -2.06
N GLU A 472 24.59 -9.14 -3.07
CA GLU A 472 26.05 -9.00 -3.02
C GLU A 472 26.43 -7.52 -2.95
N VAL A 473 27.27 -7.14 -2.01
CA VAL A 473 27.80 -5.77 -1.85
C VAL A 473 29.24 -5.74 -2.29
N THR A 474 29.56 -4.85 -3.23
CA THR A 474 30.94 -4.63 -3.69
C THR A 474 31.73 -3.77 -2.68
N GLY A 475 33.07 -3.81 -2.74
CA GLY A 475 33.88 -3.00 -1.82
C GLY A 475 33.58 -1.50 -1.85
N THR A 476 33.32 -0.94 -3.03
CA THR A 476 32.98 0.48 -3.22
C THR A 476 31.58 0.84 -2.69
N GLU A 477 30.63 -0.09 -2.77
CA GLU A 477 29.30 0.10 -2.15
C GLU A 477 29.38 -0.03 -0.64
N TYR A 478 30.22 -0.93 -0.15
CA TYR A 478 30.43 -1.14 1.26
C TYR A 478 30.93 0.11 1.98
N GLU A 479 31.86 0.85 1.36
CA GLU A 479 32.35 2.14 1.88
C GLU A 479 31.21 3.15 2.03
N LYS A 480 30.26 3.14 1.12
CA LYS A 480 29.11 4.06 1.13
C LYS A 480 27.99 3.60 2.06
N TYR A 481 27.75 2.29 2.14
CA TYR A 481 26.69 1.67 2.92
C TYR A 481 27.25 0.49 3.73
N PRO A 482 27.92 0.75 4.86
CA PRO A 482 28.44 -0.32 5.72
C PRO A 482 27.31 -1.20 6.23
N VAL A 483 27.53 -2.50 6.23
CA VAL A 483 26.55 -3.49 6.68
C VAL A 483 26.54 -3.59 8.20
N ALA A 484 25.35 -3.48 8.79
CA ALA A 484 25.17 -3.68 10.23
C ALA A 484 24.85 -5.15 10.53
N LEU A 485 25.35 -5.65 11.67
CA LEU A 485 25.01 -6.97 12.19
C LEU A 485 23.48 -7.10 12.36
N PRO A 486 22.83 -8.21 11.94
CA PRO A 486 21.37 -8.35 11.95
C PRO A 486 20.81 -8.71 13.34
N VAL A 487 20.98 -7.81 14.29
CA VAL A 487 20.56 -7.92 15.70
C VAL A 487 19.31 -7.10 16.03
N ALA A 488 18.43 -6.86 15.06
CA ALA A 488 17.19 -6.11 15.26
C ALA A 488 16.31 -6.66 16.40
N GLU A 489 16.32 -7.97 16.61
CA GLU A 489 15.61 -8.63 17.72
C GLU A 489 16.18 -8.25 19.11
N CYS A 490 17.39 -7.70 19.18
CA CYS A 490 17.99 -7.23 20.43
C CYS A 490 17.52 -5.82 20.83
N PHE A 491 16.89 -5.07 19.91
CA PHE A 491 16.43 -3.70 20.12
C PHE A 491 17.51 -2.76 20.66
N LEU A 492 18.70 -2.83 20.07
CA LEU A 492 19.83 -2.00 20.48
C LEU A 492 19.63 -0.53 20.10
N GLU A 493 20.20 0.38 20.89
CA GLU A 493 20.22 1.82 20.59
C GLU A 493 21.27 2.19 19.53
N LYS A 494 22.28 1.35 19.32
CA LYS A 494 23.39 1.57 18.38
C LYS A 494 23.52 0.40 17.42
N ASN A 495 23.95 0.70 16.19
CA ASN A 495 24.29 -0.32 15.22
C ASN A 495 25.65 -0.93 15.54
N ILE A 496 25.78 -2.22 15.34
CA ILE A 496 27.06 -2.96 15.33
C ILE A 496 27.45 -3.10 13.87
N VAL A 497 28.51 -2.44 13.43
CA VAL A 497 28.91 -2.37 12.03
C VAL A 497 30.01 -3.40 11.77
N LEU A 498 29.86 -4.18 10.72
CA LEU A 498 30.90 -5.12 10.28
C LEU A 498 32.00 -4.36 9.54
N THR A 499 33.22 -4.82 9.60
CA THR A 499 34.25 -4.49 8.60
C THR A 499 33.96 -5.28 7.31
N PHE A 500 34.54 -4.88 6.18
CA PHE A 500 34.36 -5.62 4.94
C PHE A 500 34.92 -7.07 5.02
N GLN A 501 35.99 -7.26 5.78
CA GLN A 501 36.54 -8.57 6.06
C GLN A 501 35.57 -9.43 6.86
N GLU A 502 35.07 -8.94 8.00
CA GLU A 502 34.06 -9.62 8.83
C GLU A 502 32.79 -9.96 8.04
N TYR A 503 32.33 -9.03 7.16
CA TYR A 503 31.21 -9.28 6.27
C TYR A 503 31.49 -10.46 5.32
N THR A 504 32.68 -10.52 4.73
CA THR A 504 33.07 -11.59 3.82
C THR A 504 33.18 -12.94 4.54
N GLU A 505 33.73 -12.95 5.76
CA GLU A 505 33.81 -14.12 6.63
C GLU A 505 32.42 -14.63 7.03
N CYS A 506 31.50 -13.72 7.38
CA CYS A 506 30.10 -14.08 7.66
C CYS A 506 29.39 -14.71 6.44
N ILE A 507 29.65 -14.21 5.22
CA ILE A 507 29.13 -14.83 3.98
C ILE A 507 29.72 -16.23 3.78
N ALA A 508 31.02 -16.41 4.00
CA ALA A 508 31.66 -17.71 3.88
C ALA A 508 31.05 -18.72 4.87
N ALA A 509 30.84 -18.29 6.12
CA ALA A 509 30.19 -19.09 7.15
C ALA A 509 28.74 -19.47 6.77
N ALA A 510 27.97 -18.54 6.18
CA ALA A 510 26.61 -18.81 5.73
C ALA A 510 26.57 -19.84 4.59
N LYS A 511 27.48 -19.74 3.62
CA LYS A 511 27.64 -20.73 2.54
C LYS A 511 28.02 -22.11 3.08
N GLU A 512 28.96 -22.16 4.01
CA GLU A 512 29.37 -23.39 4.66
C GLU A 512 28.22 -24.03 5.47
N TYR A 513 27.47 -23.23 6.22
CA TYR A 513 26.29 -23.70 6.94
C TYR A 513 25.25 -24.28 5.98
N ALA A 514 24.97 -23.60 4.87
CA ALA A 514 24.02 -24.06 3.87
C ALA A 514 24.46 -25.37 3.19
N SER A 515 25.75 -25.60 3.00
CA SER A 515 26.25 -26.86 2.43
C SER A 515 26.00 -28.08 3.33
N ARG A 516 25.84 -27.87 4.64
CA ARG A 516 25.63 -28.92 5.65
C ARG A 516 24.15 -29.13 6.02
N GLN A 517 23.31 -28.11 5.81
CA GLN A 517 21.92 -28.14 6.23
C GLN A 517 20.98 -28.34 5.03
N LYS A 518 20.35 -29.54 4.95
CA LYS A 518 19.55 -29.99 3.80
C LYS A 518 18.37 -29.05 3.47
N ASN A 519 17.72 -28.48 4.48
CA ASN A 519 16.53 -27.65 4.32
C ASN A 519 16.84 -26.16 4.39
N TYR A 520 18.09 -25.77 4.12
CA TYR A 520 18.52 -24.39 4.10
C TYR A 520 19.22 -24.04 2.78
N ASN A 521 18.77 -23.00 2.12
CA ASN A 521 19.36 -22.46 0.91
C ASN A 521 19.86 -21.03 1.17
N PHE A 522 21.13 -20.76 0.90
CA PHE A 522 21.68 -19.41 0.95
C PHE A 522 22.11 -18.97 -0.45
N ARG A 523 21.55 -17.88 -0.94
CA ARG A 523 21.77 -17.34 -2.29
C ARG A 523 22.32 -15.92 -2.23
N LEU A 524 23.48 -15.71 -2.85
CA LEU A 524 23.93 -14.37 -3.19
C LEU A 524 23.29 -13.96 -4.52
N THR A 525 22.70 -12.76 -4.57
CA THR A 525 21.98 -12.26 -5.72
C THR A 525 22.60 -10.95 -6.21
N ARG A 526 22.52 -10.69 -7.53
CA ARG A 526 22.95 -9.43 -8.15
C ARG A 526 21.78 -8.48 -8.36
N VAL A 527 20.91 -8.38 -7.35
CA VAL A 527 19.77 -7.47 -7.38
C VAL A 527 20.05 -6.22 -6.55
N LYS A 528 19.29 -5.16 -6.76
CA LYS A 528 19.31 -3.97 -5.91
C LYS A 528 18.58 -4.30 -4.60
N GLY A 529 19.33 -4.82 -3.62
CA GLY A 529 18.82 -5.17 -2.29
C GLY A 529 18.56 -3.95 -1.40
N PHE A 530 18.03 -4.24 -0.21
CA PHE A 530 17.84 -3.24 0.85
C PHE A 530 19.10 -3.14 1.72
N HIS A 531 19.31 -1.95 2.31
CA HIS A 531 20.45 -1.70 3.19
C HIS A 531 20.08 -1.79 4.68
N ASN A 532 18.84 -1.42 5.02
CA ASN A 532 18.42 -1.25 6.41
C ASN A 532 17.24 -2.14 6.81
N ILE A 533 16.56 -2.76 5.86
CA ILE A 533 15.43 -3.66 6.14
C ILE A 533 15.71 -5.08 5.67
N GLN A 534 15.09 -6.02 6.37
CA GLN A 534 14.97 -7.41 5.94
C GLN A 534 13.50 -7.81 5.86
N ILE A 535 13.19 -8.72 4.97
CA ILE A 535 11.85 -9.27 4.78
C ILE A 535 11.92 -10.76 5.05
N ILE A 536 11.02 -11.26 5.88
CA ILE A 536 10.86 -12.68 6.19
C ILE A 536 9.43 -13.04 5.92
N CYS A 537 9.17 -13.89 4.94
CA CYS A 537 7.83 -14.40 4.65
C CYS A 537 7.72 -15.88 5.06
N HIS A 538 6.72 -16.19 5.86
CA HIS A 538 6.22 -17.52 6.08
C HIS A 538 5.07 -17.75 5.13
N GLU A 539 5.26 -18.64 4.16
CA GLU A 539 4.36 -18.91 3.05
C GLU A 539 2.89 -18.94 3.50
N GLU A 540 2.06 -18.11 2.87
CA GLU A 540 0.62 -17.95 3.09
C GLU A 540 0.17 -17.57 4.51
N LYS A 541 1.09 -17.27 5.44
CA LYS A 541 0.72 -16.99 6.84
C LYS A 541 0.99 -15.56 7.28
N TRP A 542 2.20 -15.07 7.02
CA TRP A 542 2.61 -13.71 7.38
C TRP A 542 3.92 -13.32 6.69
N CYS A 543 4.11 -12.03 6.51
CA CYS A 543 5.42 -11.46 6.17
C CYS A 543 5.85 -10.45 7.24
N MET A 544 7.10 -10.52 7.67
CA MET A 544 7.70 -9.57 8.59
C MET A 544 8.71 -8.69 7.87
N VAL A 545 8.50 -7.39 7.91
CA VAL A 545 9.48 -6.39 7.49
C VAL A 545 10.15 -5.85 8.75
N SER A 546 11.45 -6.04 8.88
CA SER A 546 12.21 -5.61 10.05
C SER A 546 13.25 -4.58 9.66
N LYS A 547 13.33 -3.47 10.39
CA LYS A 547 14.41 -2.50 10.27
C LYS A 547 15.56 -2.93 11.16
N ASN A 548 16.70 -3.24 10.54
CA ASN A 548 17.90 -3.69 11.25
C ASN A 548 18.66 -2.54 11.90
N LYS A 549 18.52 -1.32 11.37
CA LYS A 549 19.17 -0.13 11.90
C LYS A 549 18.42 0.40 13.12
N ALA A 550 19.15 0.78 14.13
CA ALA A 550 18.59 1.38 15.34
C ALA A 550 17.85 2.71 15.06
N PRO A 551 16.70 2.97 15.70
CA PRO A 551 15.96 2.06 16.58
C PRO A 551 15.22 0.96 15.78
N SER A 552 15.39 -0.29 16.22
CA SER A 552 14.79 -1.45 15.55
C SER A 552 13.27 -1.47 15.67
N ILE A 553 12.61 -1.92 14.61
CA ILE A 553 11.17 -2.10 14.59
C ILE A 553 10.82 -3.27 13.65
N HIS A 554 9.75 -3.99 13.97
CA HIS A 554 9.26 -5.12 13.20
C HIS A 554 7.78 -4.93 12.90
N PHE A 555 7.41 -5.12 11.63
CA PHE A 555 6.05 -5.09 11.12
C PHE A 555 5.67 -6.50 10.68
N VAL A 556 4.82 -7.18 11.43
CA VAL A 556 4.29 -8.50 11.05
C VAL A 556 2.96 -8.30 10.34
N ILE A 557 2.95 -8.49 9.05
CA ILE A 557 1.84 -8.20 8.15
C ILE A 557 0.97 -9.43 7.99
N HIS A 558 -0.34 -9.26 8.16
CA HIS A 558 -1.35 -10.33 8.11
C HIS A 558 -2.35 -10.16 6.97
N HIS A 559 -2.41 -8.97 6.35
CA HIS A 559 -3.39 -8.69 5.30
C HIS A 559 -3.09 -9.47 4.02
N PRO A 560 -4.04 -10.28 3.48
CA PRO A 560 -3.77 -11.22 2.39
C PRO A 560 -3.18 -10.58 1.12
N LYS A 561 -3.69 -9.43 0.69
CA LYS A 561 -3.17 -8.71 -0.49
C LYS A 561 -1.73 -8.26 -0.30
N LEU A 562 -1.38 -7.76 0.90
CA LEU A 562 -0.01 -7.35 1.22
C LEU A 562 0.92 -8.54 1.37
N LEU A 563 0.46 -9.63 2.00
CA LEU A 563 1.19 -10.90 2.10
C LEU A 563 1.60 -11.38 0.72
N TYR A 564 0.62 -11.60 -0.14
CA TYR A 564 0.87 -12.07 -1.49
C TYR A 564 1.85 -11.16 -2.26
N ALA A 565 1.72 -9.85 -2.09
CA ALA A 565 2.60 -8.89 -2.76
C ALA A 565 4.04 -8.95 -2.24
N LEU A 566 4.23 -9.14 -0.92
CA LEU A 566 5.56 -9.27 -0.30
C LEU A 566 6.21 -10.64 -0.58
N GLU A 567 5.43 -11.72 -0.56
CA GLU A 567 5.91 -13.07 -0.91
C GLU A 567 6.45 -13.14 -2.33
N ASN A 568 5.79 -12.41 -3.26
CA ASN A 568 6.14 -12.41 -4.68
C ASN A 568 6.97 -11.19 -5.10
N VAL A 569 7.55 -10.44 -4.16
CA VAL A 569 8.39 -9.30 -4.51
C VAL A 569 9.64 -9.78 -5.28
N ILE A 570 9.89 -9.14 -6.42
CA ILE A 570 11.09 -9.38 -7.23
C ILE A 570 11.89 -8.08 -7.22
N LEU A 571 13.10 -8.15 -6.70
CA LEU A 571 13.99 -7.01 -6.69
C LEU A 571 14.59 -6.77 -8.08
N PRO A 572 14.75 -5.51 -8.53
CA PRO A 572 15.34 -5.20 -9.83
C PRO A 572 16.81 -5.65 -9.89
N ILE A 573 17.21 -6.16 -11.03
CA ILE A 573 18.62 -6.52 -11.29
C ILE A 573 19.44 -5.23 -11.28
N ARG A 574 20.67 -5.28 -10.77
CA ARG A 574 21.60 -4.16 -10.87
C ARG A 574 22.03 -3.96 -12.30
N ASP A 575 21.95 -2.73 -12.77
CA ASP A 575 22.57 -2.34 -14.04
C ASP A 575 24.10 -2.51 -13.88
N GLU A 576 24.72 -3.34 -14.69
CA GLU A 576 26.17 -3.41 -14.81
C GLU A 576 26.65 -2.06 -15.41
N LYS A 577 27.25 -1.22 -14.55
CA LYS A 577 27.96 -0.02 -15.02
C LYS A 577 29.40 -0.35 -15.32
#